data_b69b3e1118082c5999f022f18101af3c
#
_entry.id   b69b3e1118082c5999f022f18101af3c
#
_cell.length_a   1.000
_cell.length_b   1.000
_cell.length_c   1.000
_cell.angle_alpha   90.00
_cell.angle_beta   90.00
_cell.angle_gamma   90.00
#
_symmetry.space_group_name_H-M   'P 1'
#
loop_
_entity.id
_entity.type
_entity.pdbx_description
1 polymer ?
#
loop_
_entity_poly.entity_id
_entity_poly.type
_entity_poly.pdbx_seq_one_letter_code
_entity_poly.pdbx_strand_id
1 'polypeptide(L)'
;MGLVSQKMGVNLRVTIIILFLFFSISCEKTKQGGNNNEITPAGKENALKFVLVNTRGNNRDWVLSADRANDFGDSIKLYVLTVEFYDAKGKYNSTLTADSGVVFSPSGDMKATSNVEVISRDSTLLKTNNLRWNNKMQKIITDDEVMITNKNSIITGKGMESDPNLKHIKIKENFNAVSKDVKENEESQK
;
A
#
# COMPACT_ATOMS: atom_id res chain seq x y z
N MET A 1 14.85 -17.30 -85.07
CA MET A 1 15.76 -16.59 -84.18
C MET A 1 15.17 -16.65 -82.80
N GLY A 2 15.59 -17.69 -82.07
CA GLY A 2 14.98 -18.04 -80.75
C GLY A 2 15.77 -17.43 -79.63
N LEU A 3 15.11 -16.75 -78.71
CA LEU A 3 15.65 -16.27 -77.44
C LEU A 3 15.35 -17.32 -76.38
N VAL A 4 16.38 -17.96 -75.87
CA VAL A 4 16.33 -18.89 -74.75
C VAL A 4 16.27 -18.09 -73.44
N SER A 5 15.14 -18.16 -72.72
CA SER A 5 14.99 -17.62 -71.37
C SER A 5 15.51 -18.68 -70.36
N GLN A 6 16.65 -18.44 -69.74
CA GLN A 6 17.16 -19.24 -68.64
C GLN A 6 16.47 -18.82 -67.32
N LYS A 7 15.65 -19.72 -66.78
CA LYS A 7 15.10 -19.61 -65.43
C LYS A 7 16.19 -20.04 -64.42
N MET A 8 16.71 -19.10 -63.68
CA MET A 8 17.53 -19.36 -62.52
C MET A 8 16.63 -19.81 -61.35
N GLY A 9 16.58 -21.13 -61.13
CA GLY A 9 15.89 -21.70 -59.99
C GLY A 9 16.76 -21.53 -58.73
N VAL A 10 16.44 -20.51 -57.94
CA VAL A 10 17.02 -20.42 -56.60
C VAL A 10 16.37 -21.48 -55.72
N ASN A 11 17.16 -22.45 -55.23
CA ASN A 11 16.69 -23.53 -54.38
C ASN A 11 16.24 -22.94 -53.02
N LEU A 12 14.94 -22.79 -52.84
CA LEU A 12 14.27 -22.31 -51.62
C LEU A 12 14.74 -23.01 -50.32
N ARG A 13 15.20 -24.27 -50.46
CA ARG A 13 15.72 -25.03 -49.31
C ARG A 13 17.09 -24.55 -48.80
N VAL A 14 17.95 -24.04 -49.66
CA VAL A 14 19.27 -23.51 -49.28
C VAL A 14 19.14 -22.13 -48.62
N THR A 15 18.19 -21.30 -49.03
CA THR A 15 17.95 -19.99 -48.47
C THR A 15 17.38 -20.07 -47.03
N ILE A 16 16.56 -21.11 -46.74
CA ILE A 16 16.02 -21.34 -45.38
C ILE A 16 17.11 -21.82 -44.43
N ILE A 17 18.06 -22.62 -44.86
CA ILE A 17 19.18 -23.11 -44.04
C ILE A 17 20.14 -21.97 -43.67
N ILE A 18 20.38 -21.04 -44.57
CA ILE A 18 21.24 -19.85 -44.29
C ILE A 18 20.56 -18.88 -43.33
N LEU A 19 19.24 -18.73 -43.37
CA LEU A 19 18.50 -17.88 -42.45
C LEU A 19 18.47 -18.43 -41.00
N PHE A 20 18.58 -19.76 -40.82
CA PHE A 20 18.60 -20.38 -39.50
C PHE A 20 19.97 -20.34 -38.79
N LEU A 21 21.06 -20.09 -39.53
CA LEU A 21 22.41 -20.02 -38.99
C LEU A 21 22.78 -18.67 -38.34
N PHE A 22 21.94 -17.62 -38.53
CA PHE A 22 22.18 -16.29 -37.92
C PHE A 22 21.47 -16.02 -36.61
N PHE A 23 20.70 -17.02 -36.07
CA PHE A 23 19.92 -16.80 -34.83
C PHE A 23 20.58 -17.38 -33.56
N SER A 24 21.86 -17.79 -33.65
CA SER A 24 22.56 -18.44 -32.50
C SER A 24 23.72 -17.59 -31.96
N ILE A 25 23.58 -16.28 -31.89
CA ILE A 25 24.59 -15.45 -31.22
C ILE A 25 23.91 -14.53 -30.20
N SER A 26 24.37 -14.77 -28.98
CA SER A 26 24.40 -13.86 -27.84
C SER A 26 23.26 -13.95 -26.82
N CYS A 27 23.43 -14.89 -25.91
CA CYS A 27 23.06 -14.66 -24.52
C CYS A 27 24.36 -14.61 -23.71
N GLU A 28 24.97 -13.45 -23.61
CA GLU A 28 26.15 -13.22 -22.79
C GLU A 28 25.67 -12.93 -21.36
N LYS A 29 25.76 -13.95 -20.50
CA LYS A 29 25.58 -13.79 -19.06
C LYS A 29 26.80 -13.07 -18.50
N THR A 30 26.68 -11.78 -18.28
CA THR A 30 27.66 -11.03 -17.48
C THR A 30 27.58 -11.53 -16.04
N LYS A 31 28.51 -12.40 -15.65
CA LYS A 31 28.79 -12.70 -14.24
C LYS A 31 29.59 -11.51 -13.67
N GLN A 32 28.92 -10.64 -12.94
CA GLN A 32 29.61 -9.79 -11.96
C GLN A 32 29.76 -10.58 -10.66
N GLY A 33 31.00 -10.96 -10.39
CA GLY A 33 31.40 -11.51 -9.11
C GLY A 33 31.41 -10.41 -8.05
N GLY A 34 30.71 -10.65 -6.98
CA GLY A 34 30.79 -9.92 -5.73
C GLY A 34 30.46 -10.91 -4.62
N ASN A 35 31.52 -11.45 -3.98
CA ASN A 35 31.40 -12.21 -2.73
C ASN A 35 30.92 -11.27 -1.64
N ASN A 36 29.66 -11.41 -1.23
CA ASN A 36 29.23 -11.12 0.13
C ASN A 36 28.18 -12.18 0.48
N ASN A 37 28.60 -13.16 1.29
CA ASN A 37 27.71 -14.10 1.95
C ASN A 37 26.89 -13.36 3.02
N GLU A 38 25.91 -12.58 2.61
CA GLU A 38 24.81 -12.22 3.46
C GLU A 38 23.70 -13.26 3.20
N ILE A 39 23.49 -14.11 4.20
CA ILE A 39 22.33 -15.00 4.24
C ILE A 39 21.12 -14.11 4.40
N THR A 40 20.56 -13.65 3.29
CA THR A 40 19.27 -12.95 3.28
C THR A 40 18.19 -14.00 3.54
N PRO A 41 17.44 -13.91 4.65
CA PRO A 41 16.27 -14.77 4.83
C PRO A 41 15.34 -14.55 3.63
N ALA A 42 14.76 -15.63 3.13
CA ALA A 42 13.96 -15.68 1.91
C ALA A 42 12.78 -14.70 1.91
N GLY A 43 13.04 -13.44 1.57
CA GLY A 43 12.09 -12.41 1.19
C GLY A 43 12.55 -11.92 -0.17
N LYS A 44 11.82 -12.28 -1.20
CA LYS A 44 12.14 -11.93 -2.58
C LYS A 44 11.73 -10.49 -2.81
N GLU A 45 12.71 -9.66 -3.14
CA GLU A 45 12.63 -8.28 -3.63
C GLU A 45 12.40 -7.20 -2.58
N ASN A 46 13.49 -6.48 -2.27
CA ASN A 46 13.46 -5.21 -1.56
C ASN A 46 13.11 -4.10 -2.56
N ALA A 47 11.93 -3.52 -2.46
CA ALA A 47 11.54 -2.36 -3.25
C ALA A 47 11.76 -1.08 -2.43
N LEU A 48 12.40 -0.08 -3.05
CA LEU A 48 12.47 1.31 -2.54
C LEU A 48 11.37 2.13 -3.21
N LYS A 49 10.69 2.99 -2.43
CA LYS A 49 9.56 3.81 -2.89
C LYS A 49 8.44 2.97 -3.51
N PHE A 50 7.94 2.04 -2.70
CA PHE A 50 6.86 1.13 -3.09
C PHE A 50 5.52 1.85 -3.13
N VAL A 51 4.69 1.57 -4.15
CA VAL A 51 3.32 2.05 -4.26
C VAL A 51 2.40 0.89 -4.65
N LEU A 52 1.30 0.74 -3.92
CA LEU A 52 0.25 -0.25 -4.19
C LEU A 52 -1.10 0.47 -4.27
N VAL A 53 -1.87 0.19 -5.31
CA VAL A 53 -3.20 0.77 -5.52
C VAL A 53 -4.23 -0.34 -5.51
N ASN A 54 -5.24 -0.22 -4.66
CA ASN A 54 -6.42 -1.07 -4.67
C ASN A 54 -7.60 -0.32 -5.29
N THR A 55 -8.38 -1.00 -6.11
CA THR A 55 -9.57 -0.43 -6.75
C THR A 55 -10.81 -1.24 -6.45
N ARG A 56 -11.96 -0.56 -6.38
CA ARG A 56 -13.28 -1.17 -6.29
C ARG A 56 -14.13 -0.68 -7.46
N GLY A 57 -14.39 -1.57 -8.40
CA GLY A 57 -14.94 -1.17 -9.70
C GLY A 57 -13.99 -0.23 -10.41
N ASN A 58 -14.47 0.95 -10.82
CA ASN A 58 -13.68 1.95 -11.53
C ASN A 58 -13.01 3.00 -10.62
N ASN A 59 -13.23 2.92 -9.29
CA ASN A 59 -12.72 3.91 -8.35
C ASN A 59 -11.57 3.35 -7.51
N ARG A 60 -10.66 4.22 -7.10
CA ARG A 60 -9.68 3.89 -6.08
C ARG A 60 -10.39 3.62 -4.76
N ASP A 61 -9.98 2.58 -4.07
CA ASP A 61 -10.45 2.23 -2.72
C ASP A 61 -9.42 2.72 -1.69
N TRP A 62 -8.15 2.40 -1.94
CA TRP A 62 -7.02 2.97 -1.20
C TRP A 62 -5.74 2.97 -2.04
N VAL A 63 -4.82 3.86 -1.69
CA VAL A 63 -3.47 3.95 -2.24
C VAL A 63 -2.48 3.89 -1.09
N LEU A 64 -1.57 2.92 -1.14
CA LEU A 64 -0.53 2.74 -0.15
C LEU A 64 0.81 3.10 -0.77
N SER A 65 1.62 3.88 -0.05
CA SER A 65 3.02 4.14 -0.35
C SER A 65 3.89 3.76 0.85
N ALA A 66 5.12 3.32 0.60
CA ALA A 66 6.09 3.01 1.64
C ALA A 66 7.52 3.30 1.15
N ASP A 67 8.41 3.67 2.07
CA ASP A 67 9.82 3.91 1.74
C ASP A 67 10.51 2.61 1.35
N ARG A 68 10.15 1.49 2.01
CA ARG A 68 10.66 0.15 1.69
C ARG A 68 9.55 -0.88 1.81
N ALA A 69 9.61 -1.89 0.95
CA ALA A 69 8.73 -3.04 0.97
C ALA A 69 9.52 -4.34 0.76
N ASN A 70 9.17 -5.38 1.51
CA ASN A 70 9.69 -6.73 1.35
C ASN A 70 8.53 -7.66 1.01
N ASP A 71 8.57 -8.27 -0.15
CA ASP A 71 7.53 -9.20 -0.61
C ASP A 71 7.88 -10.64 -0.16
N PHE A 72 6.90 -11.30 0.48
CA PHE A 72 6.97 -12.69 0.93
C PHE A 72 5.99 -13.59 0.16
N GLY A 73 5.33 -13.06 -0.90
CA GLY A 73 4.37 -13.76 -1.73
C GLY A 73 2.93 -13.62 -1.25
N ASP A 74 2.61 -14.06 -0.06
CA ASP A 74 1.27 -13.92 0.57
C ASP A 74 1.09 -12.61 1.34
N SER A 75 2.19 -11.95 1.66
CA SER A 75 2.21 -10.71 2.43
C SER A 75 3.37 -9.81 2.02
N ILE A 76 3.16 -8.49 2.17
CA ILE A 76 4.15 -7.47 1.89
C ILE A 76 4.41 -6.71 3.19
N LYS A 77 5.64 -6.80 3.72
CA LYS A 77 6.07 -6.03 4.88
C LYS A 77 6.57 -4.66 4.46
N LEU A 78 6.10 -3.62 5.14
CA LEU A 78 6.28 -2.22 4.79
C LEU A 78 6.97 -1.45 5.91
N TYR A 79 7.74 -0.42 5.53
CA TYR A 79 8.43 0.48 6.46
C TYR A 79 8.21 1.92 6.02
N VAL A 80 7.84 2.77 6.99
CA VAL A 80 7.42 4.16 6.80
C VAL A 80 6.33 4.23 5.75
N LEU A 81 5.10 3.91 6.17
CA LEU A 81 4.00 3.78 5.23
C LEU A 81 2.99 4.92 5.37
N THR A 82 2.34 5.20 4.26
CA THR A 82 1.19 6.09 4.15
C THR A 82 0.10 5.39 3.35
N VAL A 83 -1.14 5.42 3.84
CA VAL A 83 -2.31 4.89 3.13
C VAL A 83 -3.35 5.98 2.99
N GLU A 84 -3.72 6.30 1.76
CA GLU A 84 -4.83 7.20 1.46
C GLU A 84 -6.10 6.37 1.19
N PHE A 85 -7.17 6.64 1.93
CA PHE A 85 -8.47 5.99 1.74
C PHE A 85 -9.42 6.87 0.93
N TYR A 86 -10.25 6.23 0.11
CA TYR A 86 -11.24 6.89 -0.74
C TYR A 86 -12.63 6.28 -0.50
N ASP A 87 -13.68 7.04 -0.76
CA ASP A 87 -15.06 6.54 -0.70
C ASP A 87 -15.46 5.81 -2.00
N ALA A 88 -16.66 5.22 -2.02
CA ALA A 88 -17.18 4.50 -3.18
C ALA A 88 -17.32 5.37 -4.46
N LYS A 89 -17.26 6.70 -4.32
CA LYS A 89 -17.28 7.67 -5.44
C LYS A 89 -15.86 8.11 -5.84
N GLY A 90 -14.82 7.53 -5.23
CA GLY A 90 -13.42 7.90 -5.46
C GLY A 90 -13.00 9.21 -4.79
N LYS A 91 -13.79 9.74 -3.86
CA LYS A 91 -13.46 10.95 -3.13
C LYS A 91 -12.58 10.62 -1.93
N TYR A 92 -11.51 11.40 -1.72
CA TYR A 92 -10.61 11.26 -0.59
C TYR A 92 -11.35 11.30 0.76
N ASN A 93 -11.02 10.38 1.65
CA ASN A 93 -11.58 10.23 3.00
C ASN A 93 -10.59 10.63 4.09
N SER A 94 -9.43 9.96 4.11
CA SER A 94 -8.44 10.09 5.18
C SER A 94 -7.07 9.59 4.73
N THR A 95 -6.05 9.98 5.50
CA THR A 95 -4.69 9.44 5.38
C THR A 95 -4.31 8.75 6.68
N LEU A 96 -3.76 7.53 6.57
CA LEU A 96 -3.11 6.79 7.65
C LEU A 96 -1.60 6.84 7.45
N THR A 97 -0.84 7.07 8.52
CA THR A 97 0.63 6.94 8.56
C THR A 97 1.04 6.01 9.68
N ALA A 98 2.16 5.29 9.50
CA ALA A 98 2.74 4.42 10.53
C ALA A 98 4.22 4.13 10.23
N ASP A 99 4.98 3.70 11.25
CA ASP A 99 6.39 3.32 11.10
C ASP A 99 6.55 2.02 10.31
N SER A 100 5.62 1.07 10.47
CA SER A 100 5.65 -0.21 9.79
C SER A 100 4.27 -0.80 9.59
N GLY A 101 4.17 -1.78 8.69
CA GLY A 101 2.92 -2.49 8.44
C GLY A 101 3.10 -3.73 7.59
N VAL A 102 1.98 -4.43 7.40
CA VAL A 102 1.87 -5.60 6.54
C VAL A 102 0.58 -5.50 5.73
N VAL A 103 0.67 -5.76 4.43
CA VAL A 103 -0.49 -6.01 3.55
C VAL A 103 -0.56 -7.51 3.29
N PHE A 104 -1.74 -8.08 3.45
CA PHE A 104 -2.03 -9.48 3.11
C PHE A 104 -2.58 -9.54 1.68
N SER A 105 -1.78 -10.00 0.74
CA SER A 105 -2.07 -9.96 -0.71
C SER A 105 -3.39 -10.63 -1.10
N PRO A 106 -3.78 -11.80 -0.53
CA PRO A 106 -5.03 -12.46 -0.92
C PRO A 106 -6.30 -11.70 -0.52
N SER A 107 -6.29 -11.01 0.63
CA SER A 107 -7.49 -10.34 1.18
C SER A 107 -7.49 -8.82 0.96
N GLY A 108 -6.33 -8.22 0.78
CA GLY A 108 -6.15 -6.77 0.81
C GLY A 108 -6.32 -6.18 2.22
N ASP A 109 -6.34 -7.02 3.27
CA ASP A 109 -6.30 -6.56 4.65
C ASP A 109 -4.92 -5.98 4.97
N MET A 110 -4.88 -5.01 5.88
CA MET A 110 -3.63 -4.38 6.30
C MET A 110 -3.52 -4.31 7.82
N LYS A 111 -2.29 -4.34 8.32
CA LYS A 111 -1.96 -4.02 9.71
C LYS A 111 -0.91 -2.93 9.70
N ALA A 112 -1.18 -1.82 10.37
CA ALA A 112 -0.23 -0.75 10.67
C ALA A 112 0.24 -0.88 12.11
N THR A 113 1.51 -0.57 12.38
CA THR A 113 2.14 -0.77 13.69
C THR A 113 3.12 0.36 13.96
N SER A 114 3.10 0.85 15.19
CA SER A 114 3.90 1.93 15.76
C SER A 114 3.59 3.31 15.18
N ASN A 115 3.34 4.27 16.06
CA ASN A 115 3.03 5.66 15.73
C ASN A 115 1.92 5.79 14.67
N VAL A 116 0.84 4.99 14.84
CA VAL A 116 -0.26 5.01 13.87
C VAL A 116 -1.10 6.25 14.08
N GLU A 117 -1.20 7.06 13.03
CA GLU A 117 -2.07 8.23 12.97
C GLU A 117 -3.03 8.11 11.79
N VAL A 118 -4.30 8.46 11.99
CA VAL A 118 -5.27 8.62 10.90
C VAL A 118 -5.85 10.03 10.96
N ILE A 119 -5.70 10.76 9.87
CA ILE A 119 -6.26 12.11 9.72
C ILE A 119 -7.36 12.08 8.68
N SER A 120 -8.59 12.35 9.09
CA SER A 120 -9.71 12.45 8.18
C SER A 120 -9.77 13.80 7.47
N ARG A 121 -10.55 13.86 6.39
CA ARG A 121 -10.73 15.09 5.60
C ARG A 121 -11.24 16.29 6.41
N ASP A 122 -11.99 16.07 7.48
CA ASP A 122 -12.50 17.12 8.40
C ASP A 122 -11.55 17.39 9.57
N SER A 123 -10.29 16.92 9.47
CA SER A 123 -9.22 17.10 10.44
C SER A 123 -9.46 16.41 11.80
N THR A 124 -10.30 15.37 11.83
CA THR A 124 -10.34 14.47 12.99
C THR A 124 -9.08 13.59 12.96
N LEU A 125 -8.33 13.60 14.05
CA LEU A 125 -7.08 12.86 14.23
C LEU A 125 -7.30 11.70 15.19
N LEU A 126 -6.99 10.48 14.75
CA LEU A 126 -6.88 9.28 15.58
C LEU A 126 -5.40 8.96 15.78
N LYS A 127 -5.01 8.64 17.02
CA LYS A 127 -3.70 8.09 17.38
C LYS A 127 -3.87 6.77 18.11
N THR A 128 -3.06 5.78 17.74
CA THR A 128 -2.99 4.46 18.39
C THR A 128 -1.65 3.79 18.08
N ASN A 129 -1.37 2.65 18.71
CA ASN A 129 -0.12 1.93 18.44
C ASN A 129 -0.25 0.88 17.33
N ASN A 130 -1.39 0.20 17.23
CA ASN A 130 -1.70 -0.73 16.16
C ASN A 130 -3.08 -0.44 15.57
N LEU A 131 -3.22 -0.64 14.25
CA LEU A 131 -4.49 -0.50 13.56
C LEU A 131 -4.60 -1.53 12.44
N ARG A 132 -5.75 -2.18 12.32
CA ARG A 132 -6.05 -3.11 11.23
C ARG A 132 -7.08 -2.48 10.29
N TRP A 133 -6.83 -2.58 9.00
CA TRP A 133 -7.81 -2.38 7.95
C TRP A 133 -8.42 -3.72 7.56
N ASN A 134 -9.73 -3.85 7.68
CA ASN A 134 -10.47 -4.98 7.14
C ASN A 134 -11.07 -4.58 5.80
N ASN A 135 -10.51 -5.11 4.72
CA ASN A 135 -10.87 -4.74 3.36
C ASN A 135 -12.30 -5.17 2.98
N LYS A 136 -12.76 -6.32 3.49
CA LYS A 136 -14.12 -6.80 3.26
C LYS A 136 -15.17 -5.96 3.97
N MET A 137 -14.91 -5.60 5.23
CA MET A 137 -15.83 -4.82 6.06
C MET A 137 -15.70 -3.31 5.82
N GLN A 138 -14.64 -2.83 5.16
CA GLN A 138 -14.31 -1.41 4.99
C GLN A 138 -14.23 -0.68 6.32
N LYS A 139 -13.55 -1.30 7.29
CA LYS A 139 -13.41 -0.82 8.66
C LYS A 139 -11.97 -0.76 9.11
N ILE A 140 -11.65 0.26 9.90
CA ILE A 140 -10.45 0.31 10.72
C ILE A 140 -10.76 -0.16 12.13
N ILE A 141 -9.91 -1.02 12.69
CA ILE A 141 -10.15 -1.73 13.95
C ILE A 141 -8.85 -1.76 14.74
N THR A 142 -8.94 -1.45 16.04
CA THR A 142 -7.85 -1.66 17.00
C THR A 142 -8.38 -2.21 18.32
N ASP A 143 -7.50 -2.89 19.06
CA ASP A 143 -7.75 -3.33 20.42
C ASP A 143 -6.88 -2.54 21.43
N ASP A 144 -6.03 -1.64 20.92
CA ASP A 144 -5.15 -0.78 21.71
C ASP A 144 -5.87 0.46 22.26
N GLU A 145 -5.17 1.21 23.08
CA GLU A 145 -5.57 2.55 23.50
C GLU A 145 -5.68 3.47 22.28
N VAL A 146 -6.70 4.31 22.29
CA VAL A 146 -6.96 5.30 21.24
C VAL A 146 -7.10 6.70 21.84
N MET A 147 -6.60 7.68 21.10
CA MET A 147 -6.88 9.10 21.31
C MET A 147 -7.44 9.68 20.01
N ILE A 148 -8.64 10.24 20.08
CA ILE A 148 -9.30 10.88 18.94
C ILE A 148 -9.49 12.33 19.27
N THR A 149 -8.95 13.19 18.42
CA THR A 149 -9.02 14.64 18.59
C THR A 149 -9.75 15.26 17.40
N ASN A 150 -10.79 16.02 17.67
CA ASN A 150 -11.46 16.87 16.69
C ASN A 150 -11.47 18.35 17.16
N LYS A 151 -12.20 19.20 16.45
CA LYS A 151 -12.29 20.64 16.79
C LYS A 151 -12.77 20.88 18.23
N ASN A 152 -13.76 20.11 18.69
CA ASN A 152 -14.53 20.39 19.88
C ASN A 152 -14.22 19.46 21.05
N SER A 153 -13.56 18.33 20.82
CA SER A 153 -13.37 17.33 21.86
C SER A 153 -12.10 16.50 21.70
N ILE A 154 -11.69 15.90 22.82
CA ILE A 154 -10.71 14.83 22.87
C ILE A 154 -11.43 13.61 23.45
N ILE A 155 -11.38 12.51 22.74
CA ILE A 155 -11.97 11.23 23.14
C ILE A 155 -10.83 10.24 23.34
N THR A 156 -10.84 9.51 24.43
CA THR A 156 -9.90 8.43 24.72
C THR A 156 -10.68 7.16 25.06
N GLY A 157 -10.04 6.01 24.88
CA GLY A 157 -10.62 4.73 25.22
C GLY A 157 -9.71 3.58 24.78
N LYS A 158 -10.19 2.36 24.98
CA LYS A 158 -9.48 1.14 24.58
C LYS A 158 -10.32 0.33 23.62
N GLY A 159 -9.70 -0.09 22.53
CA GLY A 159 -10.36 -0.78 21.45
C GLY A 159 -11.32 0.11 20.67
N MET A 160 -11.24 0.08 19.35
CA MET A 160 -12.07 0.91 18.47
C MET A 160 -12.42 0.17 17.18
N GLU A 161 -13.60 0.47 16.66
CA GLU A 161 -14.01 0.19 15.30
C GLU A 161 -14.57 1.48 14.67
N SER A 162 -14.18 1.78 13.43
CA SER A 162 -14.66 2.95 12.70
C SER A 162 -14.64 2.73 11.19
N ASP A 163 -15.35 3.58 10.45
CA ASP A 163 -15.06 3.82 9.04
C ASP A 163 -13.77 4.66 8.89
N PRO A 164 -13.11 4.64 7.72
CA PRO A 164 -11.85 5.37 7.53
C PRO A 164 -11.98 6.90 7.63
N ASN A 165 -13.20 7.44 7.47
CA ASN A 165 -13.45 8.88 7.57
C ASN A 165 -13.66 9.36 9.03
N LEU A 166 -13.58 8.44 10.02
CA LEU A 166 -13.74 8.68 11.45
C LEU A 166 -15.09 9.33 11.83
N LYS A 167 -16.17 9.08 11.07
CA LYS A 167 -17.51 9.61 11.37
C LYS A 167 -18.32 8.71 12.27
N HIS A 168 -18.17 7.40 12.15
CA HIS A 168 -18.90 6.40 12.92
C HIS A 168 -17.92 5.61 13.78
N ILE A 169 -17.60 6.15 14.94
CA ILE A 169 -16.62 5.60 15.87
C ILE A 169 -17.33 4.86 16.98
N LYS A 170 -16.93 3.60 17.21
CA LYS A 170 -17.35 2.78 18.35
C LYS A 170 -16.14 2.46 19.21
N ILE A 171 -16.11 2.94 20.44
CA ILE A 171 -15.12 2.60 21.46
C ILE A 171 -15.63 1.39 22.23
N LYS A 172 -14.76 0.43 22.52
CA LYS A 172 -15.13 -0.83 23.20
C LYS A 172 -15.13 -0.69 24.72
N GLU A 173 -14.09 -0.07 25.26
CA GLU A 173 -13.81 -0.01 26.72
C GLU A 173 -13.23 1.37 27.12
N ASN A 174 -13.36 1.73 28.39
CA ASN A 174 -12.71 2.90 29.01
C ASN A 174 -12.97 4.23 28.27
N PHE A 175 -14.20 4.39 27.74
CA PHE A 175 -14.57 5.61 27.03
C PHE A 175 -14.53 6.83 27.97
N ASN A 176 -13.81 7.86 27.54
CA ASN A 176 -13.82 9.19 28.17
C ASN A 176 -13.83 10.26 27.06
N ALA A 177 -14.59 11.34 27.27
CA ALA A 177 -14.66 12.44 26.34
C ALA A 177 -14.60 13.77 27.08
N VAL A 178 -13.71 14.66 26.64
CA VAL A 178 -13.53 16.01 27.20
C VAL A 178 -13.80 17.04 26.11
N SER A 179 -14.71 18.02 26.39
CA SER A 179 -14.92 19.15 25.51
C SER A 179 -13.77 20.15 25.63
N LYS A 180 -13.39 20.78 24.51
CA LYS A 180 -12.37 21.83 24.47
C LYS A 180 -12.95 23.21 24.80
N ASP A 181 -14.26 23.37 24.75
CA ASP A 181 -14.92 24.68 24.84
C ASP A 181 -15.18 25.21 26.28
N VAL A 182 -14.72 24.45 27.31
CA VAL A 182 -15.02 24.80 28.73
C VAL A 182 -14.05 25.85 29.33
N LYS A 183 -13.08 26.38 28.61
CA LYS A 183 -12.05 27.26 29.20
C LYS A 183 -12.28 28.78 29.05
N GLU A 184 -13.38 29.25 28.45
CA GLU A 184 -13.55 30.68 28.22
C GLU A 184 -14.51 31.42 29.19
N ASN A 185 -15.21 30.75 30.14
CA ASN A 185 -16.26 31.40 30.94
C ASN A 185 -15.95 31.63 32.44
N GLU A 186 -14.72 31.37 32.93
CA GLU A 186 -14.42 31.63 34.37
C GLU A 186 -13.68 32.94 34.68
N GLU A 187 -13.28 33.75 33.69
CA GLU A 187 -12.54 35.00 33.93
C GLU A 187 -13.39 36.30 33.82
N SER A 188 -14.71 36.23 33.66
CA SER A 188 -15.55 37.43 33.49
C SER A 188 -16.40 37.78 34.71
N GLN A 189 -16.12 37.21 35.90
CA GLN A 189 -16.79 37.67 37.13
C GLN A 189 -15.77 37.90 38.26
N LYS A 190 -15.05 39.03 38.16
CA LYS A 190 -14.45 39.70 39.30
C LYS A 190 -14.40 41.21 39.12
#